data_97b274e5ff09f26dcec5f19f83991d1a
#
_entry.id   97b274e5ff09f26dcec5f19f83991d1a
#
_cell.length_a   1.000
_cell.length_b   1.000
_cell.length_c   1.000
_cell.angle_alpha   90.00
_cell.angle_beta   90.00
_cell.angle_gamma   90.00
#
_symmetry.space_group_name_H-M   'P 1'
#
loop_
_entity.id
_entity.type
_entity.pdbx_description
1 polymer ?
#
loop_
_entity_poly.entity_id
_entity_poly.type
_entity_poly.pdbx_seq_one_letter_code
_entity_poly.pdbx_strand_id
1 'polypeptide(L)'
;PGGGLMAHLLGVENLRLTVGSRLLLDEVTLGLEDGTRVGVLGPNGAGKSTFLAALAGRREPDGGRVTRTGGVSVAVLSQADDLPPGATVRTAVHGRAPEHEWASDPAVRDIHAGLIADLDLSADVATLSGGQRRRVALAAVLTRRADVVILDEPTNHLDVEGVDWLARHLRARFNGPGGRASGALVTVTHDRWFLDAICTNVWEVVPGIDPGGGRPQVAGRIETYDGGYAAYVLARAERARQAAVAAVKRENLLRKELAWLRRGAPARTSKPRFRIDAAEALIADVPPPRDTVALTAMATARLGKKVLDLEDVTVRYPGPPTDTGEATQREVLRRVTWRLAPGERVGVVGVNGAGKTTLLRLLEGVQEPTEGRVARGKTVQVATLSQSTHELDALADLRVVEAVAMVGERVVVGDKEMTAAQLVERLGFTRQRAWTRVGEVSGGERRRLQLLRLLMTEPNVLLLDEPTNDLDTDTLAAVEDILDSFPGTL
;
A
#
# COMPACT_ATOMS: atom_id res chain seq x y z
N PRO A 1 -20.32 -15.70 -32.34
CA PRO A 1 -18.88 -15.62 -32.54
C PRO A 1 -18.57 -14.40 -33.38
N GLY A 2 -18.49 -13.25 -32.79
CA GLY A 2 -18.02 -11.99 -33.38
C GLY A 2 -17.01 -11.43 -32.37
N GLY A 3 -15.77 -11.89 -32.40
CA GLY A 3 -14.65 -11.27 -31.73
C GLY A 3 -14.42 -9.92 -32.40
N GLY A 4 -15.02 -8.86 -31.87
CA GLY A 4 -14.62 -7.51 -32.20
C GLY A 4 -13.15 -7.38 -31.79
N LEU A 5 -12.28 -7.03 -32.75
CA LEU A 5 -10.89 -6.64 -32.47
C LEU A 5 -10.97 -5.51 -31.42
N MET A 6 -10.53 -5.80 -30.17
CA MET A 6 -10.38 -4.77 -29.16
C MET A 6 -9.31 -3.79 -29.66
N ALA A 7 -9.64 -2.50 -29.66
CA ALA A 7 -8.74 -1.49 -30.17
C ALA A 7 -7.61 -1.26 -29.17
N HIS A 8 -6.36 -1.36 -29.62
CA HIS A 8 -5.20 -0.96 -28.84
C HIS A 8 -5.28 0.56 -28.55
N LEU A 9 -5.16 0.95 -27.29
CA LEU A 9 -5.22 2.36 -26.87
C LEU A 9 -3.84 2.90 -26.52
N LEU A 10 -3.13 2.20 -25.65
CA LEU A 10 -1.88 2.64 -25.05
C LEU A 10 -1.03 1.41 -24.71
N GLY A 11 0.28 1.47 -24.87
CA GLY A 11 1.16 0.36 -24.51
C GLY A 11 2.62 0.76 -24.41
N VAL A 12 3.44 -0.22 -24.06
CA VAL A 12 4.89 -0.12 -24.01
C VAL A 12 5.51 -1.31 -24.73
N GLU A 13 6.60 -1.07 -25.46
CA GLU A 13 7.35 -2.10 -26.17
C GLU A 13 8.83 -2.04 -25.76
N ASN A 14 9.33 -3.17 -25.24
CA ASN A 14 10.72 -3.35 -24.79
C ASN A 14 11.16 -2.21 -23.83
N LEU A 15 10.24 -1.78 -22.97
CA LEU A 15 10.45 -0.67 -22.06
C LEU A 15 11.59 -0.96 -21.08
N ARG A 16 12.52 -0.01 -20.98
CA ARG A 16 13.58 0.02 -19.96
C ARG A 16 13.43 1.28 -19.12
N LEU A 17 13.50 1.11 -17.80
CA LEU A 17 13.43 2.20 -16.83
C LEU A 17 14.53 2.06 -15.79
N THR A 18 15.27 3.15 -15.56
CA THR A 18 16.31 3.26 -14.54
C THR A 18 16.02 4.43 -13.59
N VAL A 19 16.45 4.36 -12.34
CA VAL A 19 16.41 5.49 -11.40
C VAL A 19 17.79 5.59 -10.74
N GLY A 20 18.50 6.68 -11.01
CA GLY A 20 19.90 6.78 -10.68
C GLY A 20 20.72 5.67 -11.32
N SER A 21 21.39 4.86 -10.53
CA SER A 21 22.15 3.68 -11.00
C SER A 21 21.36 2.38 -10.99
N ARG A 22 20.12 2.39 -10.48
CA ARG A 22 19.31 1.18 -10.32
C ARG A 22 18.45 0.93 -11.54
N LEU A 23 18.59 -0.25 -12.14
CA LEU A 23 17.74 -0.75 -13.21
C LEU A 23 16.42 -1.26 -12.57
N LEU A 24 15.31 -0.54 -12.81
CA LEU A 24 14.00 -0.89 -12.27
C LEU A 24 13.31 -1.97 -13.10
N LEU A 25 13.16 -1.71 -14.40
CA LEU A 25 12.47 -2.60 -15.35
C LEU A 25 13.28 -2.71 -16.63
N ASP A 26 13.24 -3.86 -17.29
CA ASP A 26 13.84 -4.08 -18.59
C ASP A 26 12.97 -5.03 -19.44
N GLU A 27 12.98 -4.81 -20.75
CA GLU A 27 12.30 -5.63 -21.77
C GLU A 27 10.78 -5.80 -21.50
N VAL A 28 10.13 -4.81 -20.89
CA VAL A 28 8.69 -4.87 -20.61
C VAL A 28 7.88 -4.51 -21.85
N THR A 29 7.01 -5.42 -22.28
CA THR A 29 6.06 -5.21 -23.39
C THR A 29 4.66 -5.50 -22.91
N LEU A 30 3.78 -4.48 -22.89
CA LEU A 30 2.39 -4.54 -22.41
C LEU A 30 1.50 -3.61 -23.21
N GLY A 31 0.22 -3.98 -23.35
CA GLY A 31 -0.78 -3.17 -24.03
C GLY A 31 -2.06 -3.02 -23.22
N LEU A 32 -2.71 -1.89 -23.42
CA LEU A 32 -4.06 -1.60 -22.92
C LEU A 32 -5.01 -1.58 -24.12
N GLU A 33 -6.01 -2.39 -24.04
CA GLU A 33 -7.10 -2.47 -25.01
C GLU A 33 -8.35 -1.79 -24.46
N ASP A 34 -9.25 -1.47 -25.34
CA ASP A 34 -10.56 -0.89 -24.98
C ASP A 34 -11.30 -1.81 -24.01
N GLY A 35 -11.81 -1.26 -22.89
CA GLY A 35 -12.48 -1.98 -21.81
C GLY A 35 -11.58 -2.64 -20.78
N THR A 36 -10.27 -2.58 -20.95
CA THR A 36 -9.32 -3.17 -19.97
C THR A 36 -9.27 -2.34 -18.69
N ARG A 37 -9.38 -3.00 -17.54
CA ARG A 37 -9.24 -2.37 -16.23
C ARG A 37 -8.14 -3.10 -15.44
N VAL A 38 -7.00 -2.47 -15.33
CA VAL A 38 -5.78 -3.05 -14.75
C VAL A 38 -5.53 -2.53 -13.35
N GLY A 39 -5.36 -3.45 -12.41
CA GLY A 39 -4.77 -3.17 -11.10
C GLY A 39 -3.26 -3.40 -11.12
N VAL A 40 -2.46 -2.40 -10.76
CA VAL A 40 -1.00 -2.53 -10.69
C VAL A 40 -0.59 -2.76 -9.24
N LEU A 41 0.04 -3.89 -8.99
CA LEU A 41 0.50 -4.34 -7.68
C LEU A 41 2.02 -4.47 -7.63
N GLY A 42 2.56 -4.58 -6.43
CA GLY A 42 3.98 -4.81 -6.18
C GLY A 42 4.48 -4.05 -4.95
N PRO A 43 5.66 -4.39 -4.45
CA PRO A 43 6.24 -3.76 -3.26
C PRO A 43 6.46 -2.26 -3.46
N ASN A 44 6.51 -1.53 -2.35
CA ASN A 44 6.90 -0.12 -2.37
C ASN A 44 8.36 0.01 -2.87
N GLY A 45 8.59 1.00 -3.74
CA GLY A 45 9.89 1.16 -4.40
C GLY A 45 10.19 0.19 -5.55
N ALA A 46 9.23 -0.66 -5.95
CA ALA A 46 9.37 -1.54 -7.13
C ALA A 46 9.34 -0.79 -8.47
N GLY A 47 8.96 0.50 -8.46
CA GLY A 47 8.92 1.33 -9.67
C GLY A 47 7.52 1.49 -10.27
N LYS A 48 6.44 1.18 -9.53
CA LYS A 48 5.04 1.33 -10.00
C LYS A 48 4.74 2.72 -10.54
N SER A 49 4.94 3.76 -9.72
CA SER A 49 4.68 5.17 -10.14
C SER A 49 5.60 5.63 -11.27
N THR A 50 6.85 5.13 -11.30
CA THR A 50 7.78 5.40 -12.41
C THR A 50 7.30 4.78 -13.72
N PHE A 51 6.81 3.54 -13.65
CA PHE A 51 6.20 2.84 -14.79
C PHE A 51 4.94 3.57 -15.28
N LEU A 52 4.04 3.96 -14.37
CA LEU A 52 2.85 4.73 -14.74
C LEU A 52 3.19 6.08 -15.36
N ALA A 53 4.21 6.77 -14.85
CA ALA A 53 4.68 8.04 -15.44
C ALA A 53 5.21 7.84 -16.86
N ALA A 54 5.93 6.76 -17.13
CA ALA A 54 6.38 6.40 -18.48
C ALA A 54 5.19 6.04 -19.38
N LEU A 55 4.29 5.17 -18.94
CA LEU A 55 3.09 4.77 -19.66
C LEU A 55 2.23 5.98 -20.04
N ALA A 56 2.10 6.96 -19.12
CA ALA A 56 1.38 8.22 -19.33
C ALA A 56 2.10 9.21 -20.26
N GLY A 57 3.34 8.93 -20.67
CA GLY A 57 4.16 9.86 -21.44
C GLY A 57 4.69 11.07 -20.66
N ARG A 58 4.65 11.03 -19.32
CA ARG A 58 5.19 12.07 -18.42
C ARG A 58 6.69 11.90 -18.14
N ARG A 59 7.21 10.72 -18.45
CA ARG A 59 8.62 10.37 -18.36
C ARG A 59 9.05 9.64 -19.63
N GLU A 60 10.15 10.04 -20.22
CA GLU A 60 10.76 9.30 -21.32
C GLU A 60 11.40 8.02 -20.79
N PRO A 61 11.19 6.87 -21.46
CA PRO A 61 11.87 5.63 -21.12
C PRO A 61 13.36 5.70 -21.47
N ASP A 62 14.18 4.99 -20.71
CA ASP A 62 15.61 4.87 -20.96
C ASP A 62 15.91 3.91 -22.14
N GLY A 63 14.91 3.12 -22.53
CA GLY A 63 14.95 2.23 -23.72
C GLY A 63 13.54 1.74 -24.06
N GLY A 64 13.37 1.25 -25.28
CA GLY A 64 12.06 0.88 -25.81
C GLY A 64 11.22 2.10 -26.20
N ARG A 65 9.92 1.92 -26.28
CA ARG A 65 8.99 3.02 -26.65
C ARG A 65 7.62 2.85 -26.02
N VAL A 66 6.93 3.98 -25.85
CA VAL A 66 5.52 4.03 -25.53
C VAL A 66 4.71 4.12 -26.83
N THR A 67 3.74 3.24 -27.00
CA THR A 67 2.84 3.22 -28.16
C THR A 67 1.49 3.78 -27.75
N ARG A 68 0.98 4.74 -28.53
CA ARG A 68 -0.32 5.36 -28.28
C ARG A 68 -1.06 5.52 -29.60
N THR A 69 -2.28 5.03 -29.65
CA THR A 69 -3.12 5.21 -30.84
C THR A 69 -3.47 6.68 -31.04
N GLY A 70 -3.45 7.16 -32.27
CA GLY A 70 -3.73 8.55 -32.57
C GLY A 70 -5.11 8.99 -32.07
N GLY A 71 -5.17 10.15 -31.43
CA GLY A 71 -6.39 10.70 -30.85
C GLY A 71 -6.75 10.21 -29.44
N VAL A 72 -6.13 9.15 -28.93
CA VAL A 72 -6.39 8.66 -27.57
C VAL A 72 -5.96 9.71 -26.53
N SER A 73 -6.86 10.10 -25.65
CA SER A 73 -6.62 11.02 -24.54
C SER A 73 -6.31 10.27 -23.24
N VAL A 74 -5.37 10.81 -22.45
CA VAL A 74 -4.93 10.19 -21.17
C VAL A 74 -5.10 11.18 -20.03
N ALA A 75 -5.80 10.80 -18.98
CA ALA A 75 -5.90 11.55 -17.73
C ALA A 75 -5.17 10.79 -16.61
N VAL A 76 -4.41 11.51 -15.80
CA VAL A 76 -3.53 10.91 -14.78
C VAL A 76 -3.73 11.59 -13.43
N LEU A 77 -4.06 10.80 -12.42
CA LEU A 77 -3.91 11.17 -11.01
C LEU A 77 -2.55 10.65 -10.54
N SER A 78 -1.60 11.54 -10.30
CA SER A 78 -0.29 11.19 -9.74
C SER A 78 -0.34 11.11 -8.22
N GLN A 79 0.71 10.56 -7.61
CA GLN A 79 0.84 10.52 -6.15
C GLN A 79 0.95 11.93 -5.54
N ALA A 80 1.57 12.87 -6.25
CA ALA A 80 1.52 14.29 -5.90
C ALA A 80 0.23 14.90 -6.43
N ASP A 81 -0.46 15.68 -5.59
CA ASP A 81 -1.66 16.40 -6.00
C ASP A 81 -1.25 17.57 -6.93
N ASP A 82 -1.29 17.35 -8.24
CA ASP A 82 -0.94 18.34 -9.27
C ASP A 82 -2.06 19.39 -9.43
N LEU A 83 -2.39 20.08 -8.34
CA LEU A 83 -3.37 21.18 -8.38
C LEU A 83 -2.67 22.50 -8.69
N PRO A 84 -3.24 23.34 -9.59
CA PRO A 84 -2.63 24.64 -9.93
C PRO A 84 -2.54 25.55 -8.71
N PRO A 85 -1.39 26.17 -8.43
CA PRO A 85 -1.27 27.13 -7.33
C PRO A 85 -2.24 28.31 -7.51
N GLY A 86 -2.92 28.71 -6.42
CA GLY A 86 -3.89 29.81 -6.43
C GLY A 86 -5.21 29.49 -7.15
N ALA A 87 -5.46 28.21 -7.46
CA ALA A 87 -6.73 27.78 -8.00
C ALA A 87 -7.79 27.64 -6.91
N THR A 88 -9.04 27.96 -7.24
CA THR A 88 -10.19 27.53 -6.42
C THR A 88 -10.55 26.08 -6.74
N VAL A 89 -11.31 25.43 -5.86
CA VAL A 89 -11.85 24.08 -6.10
C VAL A 89 -12.53 24.02 -7.48
N ARG A 90 -13.37 24.99 -7.79
CA ARG A 90 -14.04 25.10 -9.09
C ARG A 90 -13.04 25.15 -10.25
N THR A 91 -12.04 26.01 -10.20
CA THR A 91 -11.08 26.16 -11.30
C THR A 91 -10.14 24.96 -11.41
N ALA A 92 -9.83 24.28 -10.32
CA ALA A 92 -9.05 23.04 -10.30
C ALA A 92 -9.79 21.90 -11.01
N VAL A 93 -11.12 21.76 -10.78
CA VAL A 93 -11.92 20.68 -11.35
C VAL A 93 -12.38 20.96 -12.78
N HIS A 94 -12.85 22.18 -13.06
CA HIS A 94 -13.50 22.52 -14.32
C HIS A 94 -12.67 23.43 -15.23
N GLY A 95 -11.50 23.92 -14.75
CA GLY A 95 -10.71 24.89 -15.49
C GLY A 95 -11.49 26.20 -15.70
N ARG A 96 -11.57 26.60 -16.95
CA ARG A 96 -12.30 27.84 -17.36
C ARG A 96 -13.71 27.56 -17.92
N ALA A 97 -14.17 26.30 -17.87
CA ALA A 97 -15.48 25.95 -18.38
C ALA A 97 -16.60 26.71 -17.63
N PRO A 98 -17.57 27.29 -18.34
CA PRO A 98 -18.68 27.99 -17.70
C PRO A 98 -19.58 27.00 -16.98
N GLU A 99 -20.27 27.48 -15.93
CA GLU A 99 -21.03 26.62 -15.03
C GLU A 99 -22.14 25.83 -15.74
N HIS A 100 -22.82 26.42 -16.73
CA HIS A 100 -23.89 25.77 -17.47
C HIS A 100 -23.44 24.58 -18.31
N GLU A 101 -22.15 24.48 -18.67
CA GLU A 101 -21.62 23.35 -19.43
C GLU A 101 -21.42 22.10 -18.54
N TRP A 102 -20.85 22.28 -17.35
CA TRP A 102 -20.54 21.15 -16.49
C TRP A 102 -21.66 20.83 -15.48
N ALA A 103 -22.42 21.83 -15.00
CA ALA A 103 -23.50 21.60 -14.04
C ALA A 103 -24.70 20.83 -14.63
N SER A 104 -24.89 20.88 -15.95
CA SER A 104 -25.92 20.10 -16.64
C SER A 104 -25.56 18.63 -16.85
N ASP A 105 -24.26 18.27 -16.80
CA ASP A 105 -23.78 16.90 -17.01
C ASP A 105 -24.07 16.01 -15.78
N PRO A 106 -24.89 14.94 -15.93
CA PRO A 106 -25.19 14.04 -14.82
C PRO A 106 -23.94 13.35 -14.24
N ALA A 107 -22.95 13.02 -15.08
CA ALA A 107 -21.72 12.37 -14.63
C ALA A 107 -20.88 13.31 -13.78
N VAL A 108 -20.82 14.61 -14.13
CA VAL A 108 -20.11 15.61 -13.32
C VAL A 108 -20.82 15.83 -11.99
N ARG A 109 -22.15 15.89 -11.98
CA ARG A 109 -22.92 16.00 -10.73
C ARG A 109 -22.72 14.79 -9.80
N ASP A 110 -22.63 13.59 -10.36
CA ASP A 110 -22.31 12.38 -9.60
C ASP A 110 -20.91 12.47 -8.97
N ILE A 111 -19.90 12.95 -9.72
CA ILE A 111 -18.53 13.19 -9.20
C ILE A 111 -18.53 14.22 -8.07
N HIS A 112 -19.29 15.32 -8.23
CA HIS A 112 -19.42 16.33 -7.17
C HIS A 112 -20.04 15.73 -5.90
N ALA A 113 -21.15 15.01 -6.06
CA ALA A 113 -21.85 14.38 -4.94
C ALA A 113 -20.97 13.35 -4.21
N GLY A 114 -20.16 12.59 -4.95
CA GLY A 114 -19.33 11.53 -4.40
C GLY A 114 -18.00 11.98 -3.78
N LEU A 115 -17.42 13.10 -4.24
CA LEU A 115 -16.07 13.49 -3.84
C LEU A 115 -15.96 14.84 -3.14
N ILE A 116 -16.76 15.83 -3.55
CA ILE A 116 -16.55 17.23 -3.15
C ILE A 116 -17.82 17.95 -2.68
N ALA A 117 -18.87 17.19 -2.33
CA ALA A 117 -20.15 17.76 -1.88
C ALA A 117 -20.02 18.64 -0.61
N ASP A 118 -19.06 18.36 0.24
CA ASP A 118 -18.76 19.07 1.48
C ASP A 118 -17.80 20.26 1.31
N LEU A 119 -17.33 20.53 0.08
CA LEU A 119 -16.36 21.57 -0.19
C LEU A 119 -17.00 22.80 -0.85
N ASP A 120 -16.58 23.98 -0.40
CA ASP A 120 -16.93 25.21 -1.09
C ASP A 120 -16.13 25.31 -2.40
N LEU A 121 -16.84 25.40 -3.52
CA LEU A 121 -16.23 25.52 -4.85
C LEU A 121 -15.41 26.81 -5.03
N SER A 122 -15.65 27.85 -4.23
CA SER A 122 -14.89 29.10 -4.21
C SER A 122 -13.65 29.07 -3.34
N ALA A 123 -13.49 28.04 -2.49
CA ALA A 123 -12.35 27.92 -1.60
C ALA A 123 -11.04 27.74 -2.37
N ASP A 124 -9.96 28.37 -1.88
CA ASP A 124 -8.62 28.18 -2.41
C ASP A 124 -8.11 26.77 -2.07
N VAL A 125 -7.58 26.06 -3.07
CA VAL A 125 -7.03 24.69 -2.87
C VAL A 125 -5.88 24.66 -1.86
N ALA A 126 -5.17 25.76 -1.65
CA ALA A 126 -4.09 25.85 -0.66
C ALA A 126 -4.60 25.79 0.79
N THR A 127 -5.85 26.16 1.03
CA THR A 127 -6.47 26.14 2.37
C THR A 127 -7.02 24.78 2.76
N LEU A 128 -7.11 23.85 1.81
CA LEU A 128 -7.66 22.53 1.99
C LEU A 128 -6.69 21.59 2.75
N SER A 129 -7.24 20.66 3.51
CA SER A 129 -6.47 19.56 4.07
C SER A 129 -5.91 18.67 2.95
N GLY A 130 -4.88 17.85 3.26
CA GLY A 130 -4.31 16.91 2.29
C GLY A 130 -5.36 15.98 1.67
N GLY A 131 -6.25 15.41 2.50
CA GLY A 131 -7.34 14.56 2.02
C GLY A 131 -8.36 15.29 1.14
N GLN A 132 -8.70 16.54 1.47
CA GLN A 132 -9.57 17.37 0.64
C GLN A 132 -8.91 17.69 -0.71
N ARG A 133 -7.62 18.08 -0.72
CA ARG A 133 -6.87 18.29 -1.96
C ARG A 133 -6.86 17.03 -2.84
N ARG A 134 -6.63 15.86 -2.22
CA ARG A 134 -6.65 14.58 -2.95
C ARG A 134 -8.00 14.31 -3.61
N ARG A 135 -9.12 14.55 -2.91
CA ARG A 135 -10.48 14.43 -3.46
C ARG A 135 -10.73 15.41 -4.62
N VAL A 136 -10.26 16.64 -4.51
CA VAL A 136 -10.33 17.63 -5.60
C VAL A 136 -9.50 17.21 -6.81
N ALA A 137 -8.27 16.71 -6.61
CA ALA A 137 -7.42 16.21 -7.69
C ALA A 137 -8.06 15.02 -8.41
N LEU A 138 -8.65 14.07 -7.66
CA LEU A 138 -9.38 12.94 -8.21
C LEU A 138 -10.61 13.41 -9.02
N ALA A 139 -11.41 14.34 -8.49
CA ALA A 139 -12.55 14.93 -9.19
C ALA A 139 -12.10 15.62 -10.49
N ALA A 140 -10.98 16.36 -10.48
CA ALA A 140 -10.43 17.00 -11.66
C ALA A 140 -10.00 16.01 -12.75
N VAL A 141 -9.52 14.81 -12.38
CA VAL A 141 -9.17 13.76 -13.33
C VAL A 141 -10.41 13.07 -13.87
N LEU A 142 -11.39 12.77 -13.02
CA LEU A 142 -12.59 12.04 -13.42
C LEU A 142 -13.56 12.87 -14.27
N THR A 143 -13.60 14.18 -14.10
CA THR A 143 -14.39 15.10 -14.95
C THR A 143 -13.85 15.21 -16.37
N ARG A 144 -12.58 14.87 -16.59
CA ARG A 144 -12.02 14.80 -17.95
C ARG A 144 -12.55 13.55 -18.66
N ARG A 145 -13.07 13.73 -19.86
CA ARG A 145 -13.54 12.61 -20.69
C ARG A 145 -12.35 11.99 -21.44
N ALA A 146 -11.41 11.39 -20.69
CA ALA A 146 -10.24 10.75 -21.27
C ALA A 146 -10.55 9.29 -21.60
N ASP A 147 -9.92 8.79 -22.70
CA ASP A 147 -10.04 7.40 -23.13
C ASP A 147 -9.28 6.45 -22.21
N VAL A 148 -8.14 6.90 -21.68
CA VAL A 148 -7.35 6.16 -20.69
C VAL A 148 -7.25 6.97 -19.41
N VAL A 149 -7.61 6.35 -18.29
CA VAL A 149 -7.49 6.95 -16.96
C VAL A 149 -6.46 6.16 -16.15
N ILE A 150 -5.45 6.86 -15.63
CA ILE A 150 -4.40 6.29 -14.80
C ILE A 150 -4.53 6.90 -13.40
N LEU A 151 -4.73 6.05 -12.39
CA LEU A 151 -4.93 6.46 -11.01
C LEU A 151 -3.84 5.86 -10.11
N ASP A 152 -3.04 6.71 -9.48
CA ASP A 152 -2.02 6.29 -8.50
C ASP A 152 -2.57 6.52 -7.09
N GLU A 153 -2.88 5.43 -6.36
CA GLU A 153 -3.47 5.39 -5.01
C GLU A 153 -4.74 6.26 -4.86
N PRO A 154 -5.79 6.03 -5.67
CA PRO A 154 -7.00 6.87 -5.63
C PRO A 154 -7.86 6.65 -4.38
N THR A 155 -7.69 5.53 -3.68
CA THR A 155 -8.45 5.18 -2.47
C THR A 155 -7.90 5.82 -1.21
N ASN A 156 -6.65 6.33 -1.24
CA ASN A 156 -6.05 7.01 -0.10
C ASN A 156 -6.86 8.26 0.28
N HIS A 157 -7.08 8.43 1.59
CA HIS A 157 -7.87 9.53 2.16
C HIS A 157 -9.37 9.53 1.81
N LEU A 158 -9.87 8.49 1.12
CA LEU A 158 -11.30 8.26 1.00
C LEU A 158 -11.80 7.44 2.18
N ASP A 159 -13.01 7.74 2.64
CA ASP A 159 -13.73 6.88 3.56
C ASP A 159 -14.41 5.71 2.79
N VAL A 160 -15.01 4.80 3.54
CA VAL A 160 -15.63 3.59 2.96
C VAL A 160 -16.71 3.94 1.93
N GLU A 161 -17.48 5.00 2.17
CA GLU A 161 -18.52 5.46 1.25
C GLU A 161 -17.93 6.04 -0.03
N GLY A 162 -16.84 6.81 0.09
CA GLY A 162 -16.09 7.37 -1.04
C GLY A 162 -15.43 6.29 -1.90
N VAL A 163 -14.87 5.25 -1.28
CA VAL A 163 -14.27 4.11 -2.00
C VAL A 163 -15.35 3.31 -2.75
N ASP A 164 -16.49 3.03 -2.11
CA ASP A 164 -17.61 2.33 -2.75
C ASP A 164 -18.21 3.15 -3.91
N TRP A 165 -18.39 4.46 -3.70
CA TRP A 165 -18.83 5.35 -4.77
C TRP A 165 -17.85 5.34 -5.95
N LEU A 166 -16.53 5.46 -5.68
CA LEU A 166 -15.50 5.46 -6.72
C LEU A 166 -15.51 4.15 -7.52
N ALA A 167 -15.64 3.01 -6.83
CA ALA A 167 -15.72 1.71 -7.50
C ALA A 167 -16.93 1.62 -8.42
N ARG A 168 -18.12 2.06 -7.95
CA ARG A 168 -19.35 2.09 -8.78
C ARG A 168 -19.23 3.03 -9.97
N HIS A 169 -18.69 4.24 -9.75
CA HIS A 169 -18.49 5.24 -10.81
C HIS A 169 -17.56 4.72 -11.91
N LEU A 170 -16.38 4.16 -11.54
CA LEU A 170 -15.42 3.62 -12.51
C LEU A 170 -15.99 2.41 -13.27
N ARG A 171 -16.72 1.51 -12.58
CA ARG A 171 -17.40 0.39 -13.25
C ARG A 171 -18.43 0.88 -14.28
N ALA A 172 -19.25 1.86 -13.90
CA ALA A 172 -20.25 2.43 -14.81
C ALA A 172 -19.59 3.10 -16.02
N ARG A 173 -18.51 3.85 -15.82
CA ARG A 173 -17.77 4.54 -16.87
C ARG A 173 -17.16 3.59 -17.89
N PHE A 174 -16.48 2.52 -17.43
CA PHE A 174 -15.75 1.60 -18.31
C PHE A 174 -16.56 0.38 -18.75
N ASN A 175 -17.78 0.18 -18.24
CA ASN A 175 -18.73 -0.85 -18.68
C ASN A 175 -19.85 -0.29 -19.54
N GLY A 176 -19.74 0.81 -20.19
CA GLY A 176 -20.69 1.53 -21.03
C GLY A 176 -22.10 0.95 -21.27
N PRO A 177 -23.10 1.73 -21.70
CA PRO A 177 -24.45 1.24 -21.96
C PRO A 177 -24.45 0.14 -23.03
N GLY A 178 -25.09 -1.01 -22.74
CA GLY A 178 -25.17 -2.16 -23.64
C GLY A 178 -23.94 -3.07 -23.65
N GLY A 179 -23.04 -2.97 -22.65
CA GLY A 179 -21.88 -3.84 -22.52
C GLY A 179 -20.75 -3.54 -23.51
N ARG A 180 -20.81 -2.40 -24.20
CA ARG A 180 -19.69 -1.92 -25.01
C ARG A 180 -18.70 -1.22 -24.07
N ALA A 181 -17.54 -1.84 -23.91
CA ALA A 181 -16.42 -1.23 -23.24
C ALA A 181 -16.05 0.11 -23.91
N SER A 182 -15.67 1.10 -23.12
CA SER A 182 -15.23 2.40 -23.63
C SER A 182 -14.07 2.90 -22.80
N GLY A 183 -12.89 2.90 -23.40
CA GLY A 183 -11.65 3.33 -22.77
C GLY A 183 -11.01 2.28 -21.86
N ALA A 184 -9.91 2.64 -21.21
CA ALA A 184 -9.17 1.79 -20.30
C ALA A 184 -8.85 2.47 -18.98
N LEU A 185 -8.73 1.65 -17.92
CA LEU A 185 -8.34 2.09 -16.58
C LEU A 185 -7.07 1.38 -16.14
N VAL A 186 -6.13 2.14 -15.61
CA VAL A 186 -4.98 1.60 -14.86
C VAL A 186 -4.99 2.21 -13.47
N THR A 187 -4.99 1.39 -12.44
CA THR A 187 -4.96 1.88 -11.05
C THR A 187 -3.90 1.17 -10.24
N VAL A 188 -3.11 1.94 -9.49
CA VAL A 188 -2.29 1.44 -8.39
C VAL A 188 -3.09 1.65 -7.13
N THR A 189 -3.33 0.61 -6.36
CA THR A 189 -3.91 0.69 -5.02
C THR A 189 -3.59 -0.56 -4.21
N HIS A 190 -3.61 -0.43 -2.92
CA HIS A 190 -3.45 -1.54 -1.98
C HIS A 190 -4.79 -1.99 -1.37
N ASP A 191 -5.90 -1.36 -1.76
CA ASP A 191 -7.25 -1.75 -1.38
C ASP A 191 -7.69 -2.99 -2.18
N ARG A 192 -7.67 -4.14 -1.51
CA ARG A 192 -7.98 -5.45 -2.10
C ARG A 192 -9.42 -5.54 -2.59
N TRP A 193 -10.35 -4.97 -1.80
CA TRP A 193 -11.76 -4.92 -2.16
C TRP A 193 -12.00 -4.10 -3.42
N PHE A 194 -11.37 -2.93 -3.49
CA PHE A 194 -11.48 -2.04 -4.64
C PHE A 194 -10.93 -2.71 -5.92
N LEU A 195 -9.78 -3.40 -5.82
CA LEU A 195 -9.20 -4.16 -6.94
C LEU A 195 -10.16 -5.25 -7.44
N ASP A 196 -10.76 -6.03 -6.54
CA ASP A 196 -11.73 -7.06 -6.93
C ASP A 196 -13.01 -6.46 -7.52
N ALA A 197 -13.44 -5.30 -7.01
CA ALA A 197 -14.63 -4.63 -7.48
C ALA A 197 -14.51 -4.10 -8.92
N ILE A 198 -13.31 -3.66 -9.34
CA ILE A 198 -13.17 -2.92 -10.61
C ILE A 198 -12.24 -3.58 -11.64
N CYS A 199 -11.18 -4.29 -11.23
CA CYS A 199 -10.15 -4.76 -12.14
C CYS A 199 -10.57 -6.05 -12.87
N THR A 200 -10.20 -6.12 -14.14
CA THR A 200 -10.32 -7.33 -14.98
C THR A 200 -8.98 -8.04 -15.12
N ASN A 201 -7.90 -7.33 -14.89
CA ASN A 201 -6.54 -7.83 -14.99
C ASN A 201 -5.67 -7.24 -13.89
N VAL A 202 -4.62 -7.95 -13.51
CA VAL A 202 -3.62 -7.48 -12.55
C VAL A 202 -2.24 -7.51 -13.21
N TRP A 203 -1.48 -6.44 -13.05
CA TRP A 203 -0.06 -6.36 -13.40
C TRP A 203 0.77 -6.30 -12.11
N GLU A 204 1.55 -7.35 -11.86
CA GLU A 204 2.46 -7.40 -10.70
C GLU A 204 3.84 -6.90 -11.10
N VAL A 205 4.27 -5.79 -10.52
CA VAL A 205 5.64 -5.28 -10.68
C VAL A 205 6.55 -6.04 -9.72
N VAL A 206 7.32 -6.97 -10.25
CA VAL A 206 8.32 -7.76 -9.51
C VAL A 206 9.63 -6.98 -9.51
N PRO A 207 10.14 -6.54 -8.34
CA PRO A 207 11.36 -5.73 -8.30
C PRO A 207 12.58 -6.52 -8.76
N GLY A 208 13.51 -5.82 -9.37
CA GLY A 208 14.83 -6.36 -9.71
C GLY A 208 15.72 -6.53 -8.47
N ILE A 209 16.79 -7.26 -8.63
CA ILE A 209 17.79 -7.53 -7.59
C ILE A 209 19.09 -6.82 -7.96
N ASP A 210 19.60 -5.98 -7.04
CA ASP A 210 20.95 -5.47 -7.12
C ASP A 210 21.82 -6.25 -6.13
N PRO A 211 22.67 -7.20 -6.60
CA PRO A 211 23.50 -8.01 -5.74
C PRO A 211 24.68 -7.24 -5.15
N GLY A 212 24.91 -5.98 -5.57
CA GLY A 212 26.06 -5.18 -5.13
C GLY A 212 27.42 -5.73 -5.59
N GLY A 213 28.51 -5.05 -5.17
CA GLY A 213 29.87 -5.53 -5.44
C GLY A 213 30.29 -5.65 -6.92
N GLY A 214 29.68 -4.84 -7.81
CA GLY A 214 29.99 -4.84 -9.23
C GLY A 214 29.42 -6.02 -10.03
N ARG A 215 28.53 -6.81 -9.42
CA ARG A 215 27.79 -7.88 -10.11
C ARG A 215 26.71 -7.28 -11.00
N PRO A 216 26.32 -7.94 -12.12
CA PRO A 216 25.25 -7.45 -12.96
C PRO A 216 23.92 -7.41 -12.18
N GLN A 217 23.19 -6.30 -12.33
CA GLN A 217 21.88 -6.14 -11.77
C GLN A 217 20.89 -7.03 -12.53
N VAL A 218 19.94 -7.63 -11.80
CA VAL A 218 18.81 -8.32 -12.41
C VAL A 218 17.65 -7.33 -12.46
N ALA A 219 17.16 -7.01 -13.65
CA ALA A 219 16.05 -6.10 -13.84
C ALA A 219 14.76 -6.64 -13.20
N GLY A 220 13.90 -5.72 -12.76
CA GLY A 220 12.53 -6.06 -12.45
C GLY A 220 11.73 -6.37 -13.72
N ARG A 221 10.61 -7.03 -13.55
CA ARG A 221 9.69 -7.39 -14.63
C ARG A 221 8.26 -7.14 -14.23
N ILE A 222 7.35 -7.16 -15.19
CA ILE A 222 5.91 -7.11 -14.92
C ILE A 222 5.30 -8.45 -15.32
N GLU A 223 4.61 -9.06 -14.37
CA GLU A 223 3.83 -10.28 -14.59
C GLU A 223 2.34 -9.94 -14.69
N THR A 224 1.65 -10.55 -15.65
CA THR A 224 0.24 -10.29 -15.91
C THR A 224 -0.61 -11.46 -15.44
N TYR A 225 -1.78 -11.13 -14.89
CA TYR A 225 -2.76 -12.08 -14.40
C TYR A 225 -4.15 -11.66 -14.89
N ASP A 226 -4.93 -12.63 -15.34
CA ASP A 226 -6.33 -12.43 -15.68
C ASP A 226 -7.22 -12.54 -14.44
N GLY A 227 -8.20 -11.65 -14.31
CA GLY A 227 -9.09 -11.57 -13.16
C GLY A 227 -8.71 -10.48 -12.16
N GLY A 228 -9.50 -10.37 -11.09
CA GLY A 228 -9.29 -9.42 -9.99
C GLY A 228 -8.24 -9.90 -8.98
N TYR A 229 -8.24 -9.25 -7.81
CA TYR A 229 -7.26 -9.52 -6.75
C TYR A 229 -7.33 -10.97 -6.23
N ALA A 230 -8.53 -11.54 -6.05
CA ALA A 230 -8.69 -12.92 -5.59
C ALA A 230 -8.07 -13.92 -6.58
N ALA A 231 -8.28 -13.74 -7.88
CA ALA A 231 -7.66 -14.58 -8.91
C ALA A 231 -6.13 -14.46 -8.92
N TYR A 232 -5.62 -13.23 -8.75
CA TYR A 232 -4.19 -12.97 -8.62
C TYR A 232 -3.57 -13.73 -7.43
N VAL A 233 -4.20 -13.67 -6.23
CA VAL A 233 -3.69 -14.36 -5.03
C VAL A 233 -3.58 -15.87 -5.26
N LEU A 234 -4.62 -16.47 -5.86
CA LEU A 234 -4.61 -17.90 -6.17
C LEU A 234 -3.52 -18.26 -7.18
N ALA A 235 -3.40 -17.50 -8.26
CA ALA A 235 -2.39 -17.73 -9.29
C ALA A 235 -0.96 -17.54 -8.75
N ARG A 236 -0.75 -16.53 -7.90
CA ARG A 236 0.54 -16.28 -7.24
C ARG A 236 0.91 -17.42 -6.29
N ALA A 237 -0.05 -17.91 -5.48
CA ALA A 237 0.17 -19.04 -4.59
C ALA A 237 0.54 -20.32 -5.37
N GLU A 238 -0.16 -20.60 -6.47
CA GLU A 238 0.16 -21.75 -7.32
C GLU A 238 1.53 -21.64 -7.98
N ARG A 239 1.91 -20.46 -8.50
CA ARG A 239 3.27 -20.22 -9.02
C ARG A 239 4.33 -20.42 -7.95
N ALA A 240 4.11 -19.93 -6.73
CA ALA A 240 5.03 -20.11 -5.61
C ALA A 240 5.20 -21.58 -5.27
N ARG A 241 4.10 -22.37 -5.27
CA ARG A 241 4.13 -23.81 -5.06
C ARG A 241 4.93 -24.52 -6.14
N GLN A 242 4.70 -24.20 -7.41
CA GLN A 242 5.41 -24.78 -8.55
C GLN A 242 6.91 -24.42 -8.51
N ALA A 243 7.25 -23.17 -8.17
CA ALA A 243 8.63 -22.73 -8.00
C ALA A 243 9.34 -23.49 -6.87
N ALA A 244 8.66 -23.73 -5.72
CA ALA A 244 9.20 -24.50 -4.62
C ALA A 244 9.47 -25.96 -5.02
N VAL A 245 8.55 -26.60 -5.74
CA VAL A 245 8.75 -27.98 -6.27
C VAL A 245 9.93 -28.00 -7.26
N ALA A 246 10.03 -27.03 -8.15
CA ALA A 246 11.15 -26.91 -9.09
C ALA A 246 12.49 -26.70 -8.37
N ALA A 247 12.52 -25.87 -7.31
CA ALA A 247 13.69 -25.65 -6.48
C ALA A 247 14.18 -26.92 -5.81
N VAL A 248 13.27 -27.72 -5.21
CA VAL A 248 13.61 -29.02 -4.59
C VAL A 248 14.14 -29.99 -5.63
N LYS A 249 13.55 -30.04 -6.83
CA LYS A 249 14.07 -30.89 -7.93
C LYS A 249 15.47 -30.45 -8.36
N ARG A 250 15.72 -29.14 -8.48
CA ARG A 250 17.01 -28.55 -8.81
C ARG A 250 18.06 -28.86 -7.75
N GLU A 251 17.72 -28.71 -6.46
CA GLU A 251 18.61 -29.04 -5.34
C GLU A 251 18.99 -30.52 -5.33
N ASN A 252 18.03 -31.40 -5.57
CA ASN A 252 18.28 -32.84 -5.65
C ASN A 252 19.20 -33.18 -6.84
N LEU A 253 19.01 -32.52 -7.98
CA LEU A 253 19.87 -32.67 -9.15
C LEU A 253 21.29 -32.18 -8.85
N LEU A 254 21.41 -30.97 -8.28
CA LEU A 254 22.68 -30.38 -7.87
C LEU A 254 23.42 -31.31 -6.87
N ARG A 255 22.71 -31.86 -5.89
CA ARG A 255 23.27 -32.79 -4.90
C ARG A 255 23.80 -34.05 -5.59
N LYS A 256 23.09 -34.57 -6.59
CA LYS A 256 23.55 -35.74 -7.38
C LYS A 256 24.80 -35.39 -8.19
N GLU A 257 24.82 -34.24 -8.86
CA GLU A 257 26.00 -33.79 -9.65
C GLU A 257 27.22 -33.51 -8.76
N LEU A 258 27.02 -32.86 -7.59
CA LEU A 258 28.09 -32.64 -6.62
C LEU A 258 28.62 -33.95 -6.04
N ALA A 259 27.76 -34.90 -5.73
CA ALA A 259 28.14 -36.23 -5.26
C ALA A 259 28.93 -37.01 -6.36
N TRP A 260 28.56 -36.85 -7.60
CA TRP A 260 29.29 -37.42 -8.72
C TRP A 260 30.68 -36.74 -8.92
N LEU A 261 30.75 -35.41 -8.81
CA LEU A 261 31.99 -34.65 -8.86
C LEU A 261 32.98 -35.03 -7.73
N ARG A 262 32.44 -35.26 -6.50
CA ARG A 262 33.26 -35.65 -5.33
C ARG A 262 33.81 -37.07 -5.40
N ARG A 263 33.11 -38.01 -6.06
CA ARG A 263 33.57 -39.42 -6.18
C ARG A 263 34.79 -39.63 -7.06
N GLY A 264 35.30 -38.56 -7.70
CA GLY A 264 36.46 -38.67 -8.59
C GLY A 264 36.13 -39.33 -9.94
N ALA A 265 36.86 -38.94 -10.99
CA ALA A 265 36.73 -39.60 -12.25
C ALA A 265 37.52 -40.94 -12.22
N PRO A 266 36.98 -42.03 -12.80
CA PRO A 266 37.81 -43.23 -13.04
C PRO A 266 39.05 -42.83 -13.85
N ALA A 267 40.17 -43.48 -13.55
CA ALA A 267 41.54 -43.11 -13.96
C ALA A 267 41.81 -42.87 -15.46
N ARG A 268 40.81 -42.90 -16.33
CA ARG A 268 40.94 -42.77 -17.81
C ARG A 268 40.00 -41.77 -18.51
N THR A 269 39.15 -40.99 -17.77
CA THR A 269 38.22 -40.04 -18.39
C THR A 269 38.29 -38.67 -17.72
N SER A 270 38.58 -37.60 -18.48
CA SER A 270 38.44 -36.22 -18.04
C SER A 270 36.99 -35.90 -17.74
N LYS A 271 36.71 -35.16 -16.65
CA LYS A 271 35.35 -34.68 -16.33
C LYS A 271 34.86 -33.80 -17.47
N PRO A 272 33.68 -34.06 -18.06
CA PRO A 272 33.15 -33.22 -19.13
C PRO A 272 32.89 -31.78 -18.59
N ARG A 273 33.49 -30.79 -19.25
CA ARG A 273 33.41 -29.37 -18.87
C ARG A 273 31.95 -28.88 -18.78
N PHE A 274 31.08 -29.33 -19.68
CA PHE A 274 29.67 -28.95 -19.70
C PHE A 274 28.90 -29.33 -18.42
N ARG A 275 29.33 -30.37 -17.69
CA ARG A 275 28.71 -30.74 -16.39
C ARG A 275 29.17 -29.89 -15.24
N ILE A 276 30.37 -29.36 -15.30
CA ILE A 276 30.87 -28.37 -14.33
C ILE A 276 30.12 -27.04 -14.54
N ASP A 277 30.06 -26.60 -15.80
CA ASP A 277 29.36 -25.36 -16.20
C ASP A 277 27.86 -25.45 -15.86
N ALA A 278 27.22 -26.62 -16.04
CA ALA A 278 25.81 -26.84 -15.64
C ALA A 278 25.58 -26.79 -14.12
N ALA A 279 26.53 -27.32 -13.33
CA ALA A 279 26.45 -27.25 -11.87
C ALA A 279 26.68 -25.80 -11.36
N GLU A 280 27.59 -25.05 -11.96
CA GLU A 280 27.83 -23.64 -11.66
C GLU A 280 26.63 -22.77 -12.04
N ALA A 281 26.00 -23.02 -13.18
CA ALA A 281 24.77 -22.33 -13.59
C ALA A 281 23.59 -22.62 -12.61
N LEU A 282 23.47 -23.86 -12.13
CA LEU A 282 22.47 -24.25 -11.12
C LEU A 282 22.70 -23.58 -9.76
N ILE A 283 23.96 -23.34 -9.37
CA ILE A 283 24.33 -22.63 -8.13
C ILE A 283 24.01 -21.14 -8.26
N ALA A 284 24.26 -20.55 -9.44
CA ALA A 284 24.04 -19.12 -9.67
C ALA A 284 22.56 -18.71 -9.71
N ASP A 285 21.65 -19.67 -9.94
CA ASP A 285 20.20 -19.44 -10.13
C ASP A 285 19.36 -19.87 -8.90
N VAL A 286 19.90 -19.76 -7.68
CA VAL A 286 19.15 -20.04 -6.44
C VAL A 286 18.43 -18.76 -6.00
N PRO A 287 17.07 -18.72 -6.08
CA PRO A 287 16.31 -17.60 -5.51
C PRO A 287 16.46 -17.60 -3.97
N PRO A 288 16.50 -16.41 -3.34
CA PRO A 288 16.53 -16.34 -1.88
C PRO A 288 15.27 -16.96 -1.28
N PRO A 289 15.38 -17.70 -0.16
CA PRO A 289 14.21 -18.28 0.50
C PRO A 289 13.27 -17.17 0.97
N ARG A 290 11.97 -17.33 0.69
CA ARG A 290 10.91 -16.49 1.25
C ARG A 290 10.59 -17.02 2.65
N ASP A 291 10.96 -16.27 3.68
CA ASP A 291 10.56 -16.58 5.06
C ASP A 291 9.10 -16.17 5.27
N THR A 292 8.24 -17.16 5.46
CA THR A 292 6.91 -16.97 6.03
C THR A 292 7.06 -16.70 7.52
N VAL A 293 6.69 -15.49 7.93
CA VAL A 293 6.82 -15.05 9.32
C VAL A 293 5.63 -15.55 10.12
N ALA A 294 5.79 -16.63 10.86
CA ALA A 294 4.88 -17.00 11.94
C ALA A 294 5.42 -16.39 13.25
N LEU A 295 4.85 -15.26 13.68
CA LEU A 295 5.07 -14.70 15.00
C LEU A 295 4.20 -15.49 16.00
N THR A 296 4.82 -16.32 16.78
CA THR A 296 4.19 -16.93 17.96
C THR A 296 3.96 -15.82 18.99
N ALA A 297 2.82 -15.84 19.65
CA ALA A 297 2.34 -14.82 20.58
C ALA A 297 3.46 -14.17 21.42
N MET A 298 3.55 -12.83 21.36
CA MET A 298 4.36 -12.06 22.30
C MET A 298 3.73 -12.13 23.68
N ALA A 299 4.55 -12.31 24.71
CA ALA A 299 4.06 -12.25 26.08
C ALA A 299 3.66 -10.81 26.39
N THR A 300 2.36 -10.59 26.61
CA THR A 300 1.85 -9.29 27.05
C THR A 300 1.50 -9.34 28.53
N ALA A 301 1.62 -8.21 29.23
CA ALA A 301 1.17 -8.10 30.60
C ALA A 301 -0.32 -8.49 30.72
N ARG A 302 -0.66 -9.31 31.71
CA ARG A 302 -1.99 -9.85 31.90
C ARG A 302 -3.01 -8.73 32.11
N LEU A 303 -3.99 -8.60 31.23
CA LEU A 303 -5.11 -7.66 31.37
C LEU A 303 -6.00 -8.03 32.55
N GLY A 304 -6.34 -7.04 33.37
CA GLY A 304 -7.39 -7.16 34.38
C GLY A 304 -8.79 -7.18 33.73
N LYS A 305 -9.83 -7.33 34.56
CA LYS A 305 -11.23 -7.34 34.08
C LYS A 305 -11.68 -6.01 33.45
N LYS A 306 -11.08 -4.89 33.85
CA LYS A 306 -11.32 -3.56 33.25
C LYS A 306 -10.15 -3.20 32.36
N VAL A 307 -10.44 -2.84 31.13
CA VAL A 307 -9.47 -2.34 30.16
C VAL A 307 -9.63 -0.84 30.00
N LEU A 308 -10.60 -0.38 29.25
CA LEU A 308 -10.92 1.01 29.00
C LEU A 308 -12.45 1.17 29.01
N ASP A 309 -12.96 2.03 29.86
CA ASP A 309 -14.38 2.33 29.96
C ASP A 309 -14.59 3.83 29.68
N LEU A 310 -15.43 4.14 28.70
CA LEU A 310 -15.95 5.48 28.43
C LEU A 310 -17.31 5.57 29.08
N GLU A 311 -17.55 6.60 29.92
CA GLU A 311 -18.79 6.80 30.61
C GLU A 311 -19.34 8.20 30.30
N ASP A 312 -20.41 8.26 29.51
CA ASP A 312 -21.12 9.46 29.08
C ASP A 312 -20.21 10.56 28.48
N VAL A 313 -19.23 10.14 27.68
CA VAL A 313 -18.16 11.01 27.17
C VAL A 313 -18.66 11.88 26.04
N THR A 314 -18.49 13.20 26.19
CA THR A 314 -18.72 14.21 25.16
C THR A 314 -17.42 14.95 24.86
N VAL A 315 -17.14 15.19 23.58
CA VAL A 315 -15.99 15.99 23.13
C VAL A 315 -16.46 17.10 22.21
N ARG A 316 -16.10 18.34 22.56
CA ARG A 316 -16.36 19.53 21.76
C ARG A 316 -15.05 20.24 21.41
N TYR A 317 -14.96 20.70 20.20
CA TYR A 317 -13.86 21.56 19.73
C TYR A 317 -14.38 22.98 19.45
N PRO A 318 -13.52 24.00 19.55
CA PRO A 318 -13.85 25.33 19.07
C PRO A 318 -14.23 25.27 17.58
N GLY A 319 -15.39 25.79 17.24
CA GLY A 319 -15.83 25.96 15.86
C GLY A 319 -15.47 27.36 15.32
N PRO A 320 -15.68 27.61 14.02
CA PRO A 320 -15.53 28.95 13.46
C PRO A 320 -16.51 29.91 14.15
N PRO A 321 -16.10 31.18 14.39
CA PRO A 321 -17.03 32.16 14.95
C PRO A 321 -18.24 32.37 14.03
N THR A 322 -19.40 32.62 14.64
CA THR A 322 -20.58 33.04 13.88
C THR A 322 -20.36 34.42 13.24
N ASP A 323 -21.21 34.79 12.27
CA ASP A 323 -21.20 36.14 11.67
C ASP A 323 -21.39 37.25 12.72
N THR A 324 -21.89 36.90 13.90
CA THR A 324 -22.07 37.81 15.05
C THR A 324 -20.84 37.80 15.99
N GLY A 325 -19.80 37.05 15.70
CA GLY A 325 -18.57 36.97 16.50
C GLY A 325 -18.67 36.06 17.73
N GLU A 326 -19.76 35.31 17.91
CA GLU A 326 -19.87 34.33 18.98
C GLU A 326 -19.07 33.05 18.69
N ALA A 327 -18.35 32.56 19.71
CA ALA A 327 -17.60 31.32 19.62
C ALA A 327 -18.55 30.12 19.50
N THR A 328 -18.51 29.43 18.37
CA THR A 328 -19.24 28.19 18.19
C THR A 328 -18.44 27.00 18.73
N GLN A 329 -19.15 25.96 19.15
CA GLN A 329 -18.53 24.68 19.54
C GLN A 329 -19.04 23.59 18.60
N ARG A 330 -18.11 22.87 18.02
CA ARG A 330 -18.41 21.68 17.22
C ARG A 330 -18.36 20.45 18.11
N GLU A 331 -19.50 19.82 18.35
CA GLU A 331 -19.58 18.55 19.05
C GLU A 331 -19.18 17.42 18.11
N VAL A 332 -18.14 16.65 18.49
CA VAL A 332 -17.59 15.57 17.67
C VAL A 332 -17.99 14.20 18.21
N LEU A 333 -18.00 14.05 19.55
CA LEU A 333 -18.52 12.87 20.22
C LEU A 333 -19.57 13.31 21.21
N ARG A 334 -20.72 12.60 21.28
CA ARG A 334 -21.86 12.94 22.10
C ARG A 334 -22.26 11.78 22.97
N ARG A 335 -22.10 11.93 24.30
CA ARG A 335 -22.58 11.00 25.34
C ARG A 335 -22.22 9.53 25.04
N VAL A 336 -20.98 9.29 24.63
CA VAL A 336 -20.49 7.94 24.27
C VAL A 336 -20.26 7.16 25.56
N THR A 337 -20.96 6.04 25.68
CA THR A 337 -20.74 5.06 26.77
C THR A 337 -20.34 3.74 26.11
N TRP A 338 -19.12 3.29 26.38
CA TRP A 338 -18.57 2.08 25.78
C TRP A 338 -17.53 1.45 26.69
N ARG A 339 -17.51 0.12 26.73
CA ARG A 339 -16.57 -0.67 27.53
C ARG A 339 -15.79 -1.60 26.63
N LEU A 340 -14.50 -1.51 26.68
CA LEU A 340 -13.60 -2.35 25.93
C LEU A 340 -13.18 -3.55 26.79
N ALA A 341 -13.44 -4.76 26.30
CA ALA A 341 -13.15 -5.99 27.01
C ALA A 341 -11.71 -6.49 26.79
N PRO A 342 -11.14 -7.30 27.70
CA PRO A 342 -9.84 -7.94 27.50
C PRO A 342 -9.83 -8.85 26.29
N GLY A 343 -8.85 -8.71 25.39
CA GLY A 343 -8.70 -9.53 24.17
C GLY A 343 -9.73 -9.24 23.09
N GLU A 344 -10.53 -8.21 23.24
CA GLU A 344 -11.50 -7.78 22.23
C GLU A 344 -10.78 -7.15 21.02
N ARG A 345 -11.30 -7.40 19.82
CA ARG A 345 -10.82 -6.81 18.58
C ARG A 345 -11.93 -5.96 17.98
N VAL A 346 -11.70 -4.66 17.88
CA VAL A 346 -12.74 -3.69 17.48
C VAL A 346 -12.30 -2.89 16.28
N GLY A 347 -13.07 -2.95 15.21
CA GLY A 347 -12.92 -2.07 14.06
C GLY A 347 -13.78 -0.81 14.21
N VAL A 348 -13.17 0.38 14.16
CA VAL A 348 -13.86 1.66 14.18
C VAL A 348 -14.05 2.17 12.76
N VAL A 349 -15.31 2.22 12.32
CA VAL A 349 -15.68 2.61 10.95
C VAL A 349 -16.52 3.89 11.00
N GLY A 350 -16.38 4.75 10.02
CA GLY A 350 -17.16 5.97 9.88
C GLY A 350 -16.57 6.92 8.84
N VAL A 351 -17.39 7.89 8.41
CA VAL A 351 -16.99 8.91 7.45
C VAL A 351 -15.84 9.78 7.97
N ASN A 352 -15.16 10.46 7.05
CA ASN A 352 -14.09 11.38 7.43
C ASN A 352 -14.66 12.53 8.29
N GLY A 353 -13.96 12.85 9.39
CA GLY A 353 -14.41 13.85 10.35
C GLY A 353 -15.46 13.38 11.37
N ALA A 354 -15.85 12.10 11.36
CA ALA A 354 -16.79 11.54 12.35
C ALA A 354 -16.23 11.40 13.77
N GLY A 355 -14.95 11.69 14.00
CA GLY A 355 -14.34 11.65 15.32
C GLY A 355 -13.56 10.37 15.64
N LYS A 356 -13.21 9.53 14.65
CA LYS A 356 -12.43 8.29 14.85
C LYS A 356 -11.12 8.55 15.60
N THR A 357 -10.29 9.45 15.09
CA THR A 357 -9.03 9.84 15.72
C THR A 357 -9.24 10.50 17.11
N THR A 358 -10.33 11.26 17.31
CA THR A 358 -10.71 11.81 18.61
C THR A 358 -10.98 10.69 19.61
N LEU A 359 -11.73 9.67 19.20
CA LEU A 359 -11.99 8.48 20.02
C LEU A 359 -10.68 7.77 20.41
N LEU A 360 -9.77 7.54 19.47
CA LEU A 360 -8.47 6.91 19.74
C LEU A 360 -7.64 7.75 20.73
N ARG A 361 -7.61 9.09 20.58
CA ARG A 361 -6.88 9.98 21.50
C ARG A 361 -7.46 9.97 22.93
N LEU A 362 -8.78 9.81 23.08
CA LEU A 362 -9.40 9.61 24.39
C LEU A 362 -8.96 8.29 25.04
N LEU A 363 -8.95 7.20 24.24
CA LEU A 363 -8.52 5.87 24.71
C LEU A 363 -7.03 5.85 25.05
N GLU A 364 -6.21 6.56 24.28
CA GLU A 364 -4.80 6.77 24.54
C GLU A 364 -4.55 7.59 25.80
N GLY A 365 -5.49 8.49 26.15
CA GLY A 365 -5.37 9.40 27.29
C GLY A 365 -4.59 10.69 26.98
N VAL A 366 -4.38 11.00 25.70
CA VAL A 366 -3.77 12.25 25.22
C VAL A 366 -4.79 13.39 25.24
N GLN A 367 -6.07 13.06 25.09
CA GLN A 367 -7.17 14.00 25.11
C GLN A 367 -8.10 13.71 26.27
N GLU A 368 -8.49 14.76 27.01
CA GLU A 368 -9.52 14.68 28.03
C GLU A 368 -10.91 14.93 27.42
N PRO A 369 -11.96 14.27 27.92
CA PRO A 369 -13.31 14.54 27.49
C PRO A 369 -13.78 15.93 28.00
N THR A 370 -14.67 16.59 27.25
CA THR A 370 -15.31 17.83 27.67
C THR A 370 -16.32 17.56 28.80
N GLU A 371 -17.04 16.44 28.73
CA GLU A 371 -17.95 15.93 29.72
C GLU A 371 -17.83 14.41 29.82
N GLY A 372 -18.20 13.82 30.95
CA GLY A 372 -18.06 12.40 31.20
C GLY A 372 -16.67 12.03 31.70
N ARG A 373 -16.32 10.75 31.65
CA ARG A 373 -15.02 10.27 32.11
C ARG A 373 -14.53 9.08 31.31
N VAL A 374 -13.19 8.93 31.23
CA VAL A 374 -12.50 7.76 30.71
C VAL A 374 -11.84 7.05 31.90
N ALA A 375 -12.23 5.82 32.16
CA ALA A 375 -11.64 4.99 33.20
C ALA A 375 -10.70 3.95 32.60
N ARG A 376 -9.47 3.91 33.07
CA ARG A 376 -8.43 2.97 32.62
C ARG A 376 -8.14 1.95 33.72
N GLY A 377 -8.01 0.68 33.33
CA GLY A 377 -7.56 -0.39 34.21
C GLY A 377 -6.12 -0.17 34.69
N LYS A 378 -5.81 -0.57 35.92
CA LYS A 378 -4.48 -0.34 36.53
C LYS A 378 -3.32 -1.05 35.81
N THR A 379 -3.62 -2.14 35.11
CA THR A 379 -2.61 -2.96 34.38
C THR A 379 -2.55 -2.66 32.89
N VAL A 380 -3.30 -1.65 32.44
CA VAL A 380 -3.41 -1.31 31.03
C VAL A 380 -2.19 -0.55 30.54
N GLN A 381 -1.51 -1.12 29.56
CA GLN A 381 -0.41 -0.53 28.82
C GLN A 381 -0.86 -0.32 27.38
N VAL A 382 -1.14 0.93 27.03
CA VAL A 382 -1.59 1.31 25.68
C VAL A 382 -0.38 1.68 24.85
N ALA A 383 -0.31 1.10 23.64
CA ALA A 383 0.56 1.58 22.58
C ALA A 383 -0.28 2.01 21.38
N THR A 384 0.07 3.13 20.79
CA THR A 384 -0.65 3.71 19.65
C THR A 384 0.22 3.74 18.42
N LEU A 385 -0.25 3.11 17.35
CA LEU A 385 0.32 3.26 16.02
C LEU A 385 -0.32 4.46 15.36
N SER A 386 0.33 5.62 15.44
CA SER A 386 -0.14 6.86 14.83
C SER A 386 -0.04 6.81 13.28
N GLN A 387 -0.82 7.64 12.61
CA GLN A 387 -0.77 7.76 11.16
C GLN A 387 0.60 8.23 10.65
N SER A 388 1.30 9.06 11.43
CA SER A 388 2.62 9.61 11.04
C SER A 388 3.77 8.74 11.55
N THR A 389 4.87 8.70 10.78
CA THR A 389 6.12 8.04 11.15
C THR A 389 7.21 9.02 11.61
N HIS A 390 6.84 10.28 11.93
CA HIS A 390 7.79 11.34 12.30
C HIS A 390 8.67 11.00 13.50
N GLU A 391 8.19 10.15 14.41
CA GLU A 391 8.99 9.67 15.55
C GLU A 391 10.25 8.92 15.11
N LEU A 392 10.25 8.32 13.91
CA LEU A 392 11.41 7.65 13.34
C LEU A 392 12.39 8.61 12.68
N ASP A 393 12.03 9.87 12.43
CA ASP A 393 12.93 10.86 11.84
C ASP A 393 14.06 11.23 12.78
N ALA A 394 13.80 11.25 14.09
CA ALA A 394 14.81 11.41 15.11
C ALA A 394 15.84 10.25 15.16
N LEU A 395 15.50 9.12 14.55
CA LEU A 395 16.31 7.90 14.51
C LEU A 395 16.90 7.66 13.12
N ALA A 396 16.81 8.62 12.20
CA ALA A 396 17.18 8.46 10.78
C ALA A 396 18.63 7.97 10.59
N ASP A 397 19.55 8.39 11.45
CA ASP A 397 20.96 8.03 11.38
C ASP A 397 21.29 6.66 11.99
N LEU A 398 20.39 6.11 12.80
CA LEU A 398 20.57 4.78 13.40
C LEU A 398 20.26 3.68 12.41
N ARG A 399 20.85 2.52 12.60
CA ARG A 399 20.48 1.32 11.86
C ARG A 399 19.15 0.77 12.39
N VAL A 400 18.41 0.06 11.53
CA VAL A 400 17.12 -0.53 11.90
C VAL A 400 17.23 -1.37 13.18
N VAL A 401 18.26 -2.24 13.27
CA VAL A 401 18.50 -3.08 14.45
C VAL A 401 18.80 -2.26 15.70
N GLU A 402 19.54 -1.16 15.57
CA GLU A 402 19.87 -0.26 16.69
C GLU A 402 18.63 0.50 17.17
N ALA A 403 17.80 0.98 16.23
CA ALA A 403 16.56 1.67 16.55
C ALA A 403 15.56 0.76 17.29
N VAL A 404 15.59 -0.54 17.04
CA VAL A 404 14.80 -1.54 17.78
C VAL A 404 15.42 -1.83 19.14
N ALA A 405 16.75 -2.04 19.21
CA ALA A 405 17.46 -2.33 20.44
C ALA A 405 17.36 -1.19 21.50
N MET A 406 17.12 0.06 21.05
CA MET A 406 16.86 1.17 21.97
C MET A 406 15.59 1.00 22.82
N VAL A 407 14.59 0.27 22.33
CA VAL A 407 13.36 -0.02 23.08
C VAL A 407 13.61 -1.18 24.06
N GLY A 408 14.36 -2.19 23.61
CA GLY A 408 14.74 -3.33 24.43
C GLY A 408 15.71 -4.23 23.65
N GLU A 409 16.72 -4.76 24.33
CA GLU A 409 17.68 -5.67 23.70
C GLU A 409 17.07 -7.05 23.43
N ARG A 410 16.07 -7.42 24.22
CA ARG A 410 15.41 -8.73 24.19
C ARG A 410 13.93 -8.58 24.45
N VAL A 411 13.15 -9.48 23.90
CA VAL A 411 11.71 -9.58 24.11
C VAL A 411 11.33 -11.06 24.23
N VAL A 412 10.34 -11.35 25.05
CA VAL A 412 9.79 -12.71 25.17
C VAL A 412 8.70 -12.90 24.13
N VAL A 413 8.91 -13.86 23.22
CA VAL A 413 7.97 -14.22 22.17
C VAL A 413 7.53 -15.67 22.38
N GLY A 414 6.33 -15.86 22.93
CA GLY A 414 5.89 -17.17 23.41
C GLY A 414 6.76 -17.64 24.57
N ASP A 415 7.34 -18.85 24.45
CA ASP A 415 8.24 -19.44 25.45
C ASP A 415 9.74 -19.14 25.18
N LYS A 416 10.05 -18.29 24.22
CA LYS A 416 11.43 -18.03 23.80
C LYS A 416 11.80 -16.54 23.94
N GLU A 417 12.97 -16.31 24.49
CA GLU A 417 13.59 -14.99 24.47
C GLU A 417 14.28 -14.75 23.13
N MET A 418 13.99 -13.61 22.50
CA MET A 418 14.55 -13.22 21.20
C MET A 418 15.29 -11.89 21.31
N THR A 419 16.39 -11.78 20.58
CA THR A 419 17.12 -10.51 20.44
C THR A 419 16.43 -9.58 19.45
N ALA A 420 16.69 -8.26 19.55
CA ALA A 420 16.23 -7.27 18.59
C ALA A 420 16.56 -7.65 17.12
N ALA A 421 17.77 -8.15 16.88
CA ALA A 421 18.19 -8.57 15.54
C ALA A 421 17.37 -9.75 15.00
N GLN A 422 17.10 -10.76 15.83
CA GLN A 422 16.27 -11.91 15.46
C GLN A 422 14.82 -11.49 15.17
N LEU A 423 14.32 -10.53 15.93
CA LEU A 423 12.96 -10.01 15.76
C LEU A 423 12.83 -9.19 14.46
N VAL A 424 13.84 -8.36 14.16
CA VAL A 424 13.91 -7.60 12.90
C VAL A 424 13.94 -8.55 11.68
N GLU A 425 14.76 -9.60 11.72
CA GLU A 425 14.81 -10.61 10.65
C GLU A 425 13.44 -11.33 10.51
N ARG A 426 12.81 -11.66 11.63
CA ARG A 426 11.51 -12.35 11.66
C ARG A 426 10.38 -11.52 11.08
N LEU A 427 10.48 -10.17 11.14
CA LEU A 427 9.52 -9.24 10.54
C LEU A 427 9.81 -8.91 9.08
N GLY A 428 10.60 -9.75 8.42
CA GLY A 428 10.86 -9.67 6.99
C GLY A 428 11.88 -8.62 6.58
N PHE A 429 12.71 -8.12 7.53
CA PHE A 429 13.90 -7.40 7.16
C PHE A 429 15.02 -8.42 6.86
N THR A 430 15.56 -8.37 5.65
CA THR A 430 16.76 -9.16 5.35
C THR A 430 17.92 -8.70 6.22
N ARG A 431 18.93 -9.55 6.45
CA ARG A 431 20.12 -9.16 7.22
C ARG A 431 20.73 -7.86 6.73
N GLN A 432 20.82 -7.66 5.42
CA GLN A 432 21.35 -6.43 4.86
C GLN A 432 20.47 -5.22 5.21
N ARG A 433 19.14 -5.35 5.15
CA ARG A 433 18.18 -4.30 5.49
C ARG A 433 18.15 -3.99 6.99
N ALA A 434 18.37 -4.98 7.85
CA ALA A 434 18.49 -4.78 9.30
C ALA A 434 19.64 -3.83 9.68
N TRP A 435 20.69 -3.77 8.86
CA TRP A 435 21.86 -2.91 9.03
C TRP A 435 21.80 -1.61 8.21
N THR A 436 20.73 -1.35 7.46
CA THR A 436 20.50 -0.10 6.75
C THR A 436 20.04 0.99 7.72
N ARG A 437 20.33 2.26 7.44
CA ARG A 437 19.87 3.40 8.25
C ARG A 437 18.37 3.57 8.13
N VAL A 438 17.72 3.97 9.23
CA VAL A 438 16.27 4.22 9.29
C VAL A 438 15.83 5.28 8.27
N GLY A 439 16.68 6.26 7.98
CA GLY A 439 16.40 7.28 6.94
C GLY A 439 16.36 6.74 5.51
N GLU A 440 16.96 5.56 5.26
CA GLU A 440 17.10 4.96 3.93
C GLU A 440 16.09 3.83 3.65
N VAL A 441 15.25 3.47 4.64
CA VAL A 441 14.24 2.43 4.47
C VAL A 441 12.97 3.00 3.83
N SER A 442 12.24 2.13 3.10
CA SER A 442 10.98 2.51 2.46
C SER A 442 9.88 2.85 3.49
N GLY A 443 8.83 3.56 3.05
CA GLY A 443 7.68 3.89 3.92
C GLY A 443 7.06 2.66 4.57
N GLY A 444 6.86 1.58 3.82
CA GLY A 444 6.35 0.32 4.36
C GLY A 444 7.31 -0.35 5.35
N GLU A 445 8.64 -0.26 5.14
CA GLU A 445 9.64 -0.73 6.10
C GLU A 445 9.64 0.14 7.36
N ARG A 446 9.49 1.47 7.23
CA ARG A 446 9.33 2.39 8.38
C ARG A 446 8.11 2.03 9.20
N ARG A 447 6.97 1.73 8.55
CA ARG A 447 5.73 1.34 9.23
C ARG A 447 5.89 0.03 9.99
N ARG A 448 6.53 -0.98 9.38
CA ARG A 448 6.88 -2.25 10.06
C ARG A 448 7.82 -2.02 11.25
N LEU A 449 8.82 -1.16 11.08
CA LEU A 449 9.74 -0.79 12.17
C LEU A 449 9.00 -0.10 13.32
N GLN A 450 8.08 0.81 13.02
CA GLN A 450 7.25 1.48 14.01
C GLN A 450 6.40 0.47 14.80
N LEU A 451 5.70 -0.42 14.11
CA LEU A 451 4.92 -1.48 14.75
C LEU A 451 5.78 -2.40 15.61
N LEU A 452 6.96 -2.79 15.10
CA LEU A 452 7.90 -3.62 15.84
C LEU A 452 8.33 -2.94 17.16
N ARG A 453 8.71 -1.68 17.11
CA ARG A 453 9.11 -0.92 18.29
C ARG A 453 7.97 -0.82 19.30
N LEU A 454 6.73 -0.61 18.84
CA LEU A 454 5.55 -0.60 19.72
C LEU A 454 5.35 -1.96 20.40
N LEU A 455 5.43 -3.05 19.65
CA LEU A 455 5.25 -4.39 20.20
C LEU A 455 6.34 -4.76 21.23
N MET A 456 7.56 -4.24 21.08
CA MET A 456 8.63 -4.44 22.06
C MET A 456 8.40 -3.74 23.40
N THR A 457 7.48 -2.80 23.48
CA THR A 457 7.04 -2.23 24.78
C THR A 457 6.09 -3.15 25.54
N GLU A 458 5.81 -4.34 25.00
CA GLU A 458 4.89 -5.35 25.57
C GLU A 458 3.51 -4.77 25.92
N PRO A 459 2.85 -4.04 25.00
CA PRO A 459 1.54 -3.46 25.29
C PRO A 459 0.49 -4.58 25.42
N ASN A 460 -0.55 -4.31 26.21
CA ASN A 460 -1.70 -5.20 26.27
C ASN A 460 -2.96 -4.57 25.64
N VAL A 461 -2.88 -3.29 25.22
CA VAL A 461 -3.86 -2.61 24.38
C VAL A 461 -3.13 -1.93 23.25
N LEU A 462 -3.53 -2.21 22.01
CA LEU A 462 -2.93 -1.63 20.81
C LEU A 462 -4.00 -0.82 20.07
N LEU A 463 -3.74 0.46 19.89
CA LEU A 463 -4.58 1.37 19.12
C LEU A 463 -3.94 1.63 17.76
N LEU A 464 -4.70 1.42 16.69
CA LEU A 464 -4.22 1.58 15.32
C LEU A 464 -5.04 2.65 14.61
N ASP A 465 -4.41 3.76 14.20
CA ASP A 465 -5.05 4.78 13.37
C ASP A 465 -4.61 4.61 11.92
N GLU A 466 -5.55 4.19 11.07
CA GLU A 466 -5.34 3.91 9.65
C GLU A 466 -4.08 3.06 9.37
N PRO A 467 -3.98 1.85 9.98
CA PRO A 467 -2.75 1.06 9.97
C PRO A 467 -2.36 0.56 8.58
N THR A 468 -3.27 0.58 7.63
CA THR A 468 -3.09 0.04 6.26
C THR A 468 -2.61 1.08 5.26
N ASN A 469 -2.65 2.37 5.61
CA ASN A 469 -2.21 3.43 4.72
C ASN A 469 -0.72 3.30 4.39
N ASP A 470 -0.37 3.56 3.14
CA ASP A 470 1.01 3.51 2.61
C ASP A 470 1.69 2.13 2.69
N LEU A 471 0.96 1.06 3.04
CA LEU A 471 1.46 -0.30 3.03
C LEU A 471 1.19 -0.97 1.68
N ASP A 472 2.21 -1.65 1.14
CA ASP A 472 2.00 -2.56 0.03
C ASP A 472 1.33 -3.87 0.49
N THR A 473 0.81 -4.64 -0.44
CA THR A 473 0.04 -5.87 -0.16
C THR A 473 0.83 -6.92 0.63
N ASP A 474 2.15 -7.01 0.40
CA ASP A 474 3.02 -7.96 1.11
C ASP A 474 3.30 -7.48 2.53
N THR A 475 3.54 -6.18 2.71
CA THR A 475 3.70 -5.57 4.04
C THR A 475 2.40 -5.65 4.84
N LEU A 476 1.25 -5.41 4.19
CA LEU A 476 -0.06 -5.52 4.82
C LEU A 476 -0.31 -6.93 5.34
N ALA A 477 -0.03 -7.97 4.53
CA ALA A 477 -0.15 -9.35 4.96
C ALA A 477 0.74 -9.66 6.18
N ALA A 478 1.98 -9.18 6.18
CA ALA A 478 2.89 -9.37 7.31
C ALA A 478 2.38 -8.66 8.59
N VAL A 479 1.79 -7.48 8.46
CA VAL A 479 1.19 -6.77 9.60
C VAL A 479 -0.06 -7.50 10.10
N GLU A 480 -0.90 -8.00 9.22
CA GLU A 480 -2.07 -8.82 9.57
C GLU A 480 -1.66 -10.06 10.37
N ASP A 481 -0.65 -10.81 9.92
CA ASP A 481 -0.12 -11.98 10.63
C ASP A 481 0.37 -11.65 12.05
N ILE A 482 1.03 -10.47 12.21
CA ILE A 482 1.48 -9.97 13.51
C ILE A 482 0.29 -9.68 14.42
N LEU A 483 -0.70 -8.95 13.90
CA LEU A 483 -1.89 -8.53 14.65
C LEU A 483 -2.76 -9.74 15.01
N ASP A 484 -2.83 -10.75 14.14
CA ASP A 484 -3.56 -11.99 14.42
C ASP A 484 -2.97 -12.76 15.60
N SER A 485 -1.66 -12.71 15.77
CA SER A 485 -0.96 -13.35 16.89
C SER A 485 -0.95 -12.51 18.18
N PHE A 486 -1.40 -11.24 18.13
CA PHE A 486 -1.42 -10.35 19.28
C PHE A 486 -2.47 -10.78 20.31
N PRO A 487 -2.09 -11.11 21.56
CA PRO A 487 -3.00 -11.65 22.56
C PRO A 487 -3.78 -10.59 23.34
N GLY A 488 -3.46 -9.31 23.15
CA GLY A 488 -4.09 -8.17 23.82
C GLY A 488 -5.36 -7.69 23.15
N THR A 489 -5.87 -6.55 23.62
CA THR A 489 -7.02 -5.85 23.05
C THR A 489 -6.57 -4.95 21.90
N LEU A 490 -7.28 -4.99 20.76
CA LEU A 490 -6.96 -4.29 19.53
C LEU A 490 -8.12 -3.44 19.08
#